data_227af7ff402972f0c5770b19d9809ee6
#
_entry.id   227af7ff402972f0c5770b19d9809ee6
#
_cell.length_a   1.000
_cell.length_b   1.000
_cell.length_c   1.000
_cell.angle_alpha   90.00
_cell.angle_beta   90.00
_cell.angle_gamma   90.00
#
_symmetry.space_group_name_H-M   'P 1'
#
loop_
_entity.id
_entity.type
_entity.pdbx_description
1 polymer ?
#
loop_
_entity_poly.entity_id
_entity_poly.type
_entity_poly.pdbx_seq_one_letter_code
_entity_poly.pdbx_strand_id
1 'polypeptide(L)'
;MGEPLTPGARAAARSYVEGLGFPEAEVAILIDWDDAAAAAESLDWQSAAWEAEELLRADLTGRALDLLSEDALQISMTLIAGRVAEPAREGMEQAAFIFDVVDEEAKQLAVGSAVQAAHQSALALIAAHDPAFDAENHPFAAKFRLFEFGRWPVGVVGLSFNLF
;
A
#
# COMPACT_ATOMS: atom_id res chain seq x y z
N MET A 1 -13.24 11.46 16.07
CA MET A 1 -13.22 9.99 16.24
C MET A 1 -13.13 9.40 14.84
N GLY A 2 -12.02 8.73 14.51
CA GLY A 2 -11.87 8.09 13.20
C GLY A 2 -13.01 7.09 12.96
N GLU A 3 -13.54 7.07 11.75
CA GLU A 3 -14.59 6.11 11.41
C GLU A 3 -14.06 4.68 11.61
N PRO A 4 -14.84 3.77 12.20
CA PRO A 4 -14.44 2.39 12.37
C PRO A 4 -14.21 1.75 10.99
N LEU A 5 -13.23 0.86 10.89
CA LEU A 5 -12.97 0.12 9.67
C LEU A 5 -14.22 -0.68 9.24
N THR A 6 -14.57 -0.56 7.97
CA THR A 6 -15.54 -1.48 7.36
C THR A 6 -15.03 -2.92 7.47
N PRO A 7 -15.91 -3.93 7.46
CA PRO A 7 -15.47 -5.33 7.47
C PRO A 7 -14.48 -5.65 6.34
N GLY A 8 -14.69 -5.07 5.14
CA GLY A 8 -13.78 -5.23 4.00
C GLY A 8 -12.41 -4.62 4.22
N ALA A 9 -12.33 -3.39 4.74
CA ALA A 9 -11.06 -2.73 5.06
C ALA A 9 -10.30 -3.49 6.16
N ARG A 10 -11.02 -3.98 7.18
CA ARG A 10 -10.41 -4.80 8.23
C ARG A 10 -9.84 -6.11 7.69
N ALA A 11 -10.58 -6.80 6.82
CA ALA A 11 -10.13 -8.02 6.17
C ALA A 11 -8.91 -7.77 5.30
N ALA A 12 -8.88 -6.68 4.50
CA ALA A 12 -7.74 -6.30 3.69
C ALA A 12 -6.51 -6.00 4.55
N ALA A 13 -6.66 -5.25 5.66
CA ALA A 13 -5.57 -4.95 6.57
C ALA A 13 -4.97 -6.23 7.18
N ARG A 14 -5.83 -7.17 7.62
CA ARG A 14 -5.39 -8.47 8.14
C ARG A 14 -4.67 -9.29 7.09
N SER A 15 -5.26 -9.43 5.90
CA SER A 15 -4.66 -10.15 4.78
C SER A 15 -3.27 -9.61 4.41
N TYR A 16 -3.10 -8.29 4.46
CA TYR A 16 -1.80 -7.66 4.18
C TYR A 16 -0.74 -8.05 5.21
N VAL A 17 -1.00 -7.84 6.51
CA VAL A 17 0.01 -8.13 7.54
C VAL A 17 0.30 -9.62 7.70
N GLU A 18 -0.72 -10.47 7.57
CA GLU A 18 -0.55 -11.93 7.57
C GLU A 18 0.27 -12.40 6.37
N GLY A 19 0.01 -11.85 5.18
CA GLY A 19 0.76 -12.15 3.98
C GLY A 19 2.21 -11.66 4.00
N LEU A 20 2.53 -10.64 4.80
CA LEU A 20 3.90 -10.22 5.09
C LEU A 20 4.59 -11.12 6.14
N GLY A 21 3.86 -12.03 6.80
CA GLY A 21 4.40 -12.88 7.87
C GLY A 21 4.26 -12.28 9.28
N PHE A 22 3.39 -11.28 9.48
CA PHE A 22 3.15 -10.63 10.77
C PHE A 22 1.71 -10.85 11.27
N PRO A 23 1.27 -12.11 11.49
CA PRO A 23 -0.10 -12.40 11.93
C PRO A 23 -0.43 -11.80 13.30
N GLU A 24 0.58 -11.53 14.14
CA GLU A 24 0.42 -10.91 15.46
C GLU A 24 0.31 -9.38 15.41
N ALA A 25 0.53 -8.75 14.25
CA ALA A 25 0.44 -7.30 14.15
C ALA A 25 -1.00 -6.83 14.41
N GLU A 26 -1.15 -5.86 15.29
CA GLU A 26 -2.42 -5.20 15.55
C GLU A 26 -2.70 -4.12 14.51
N VAL A 27 -3.94 -4.02 14.05
CA VAL A 27 -4.35 -2.93 13.14
C VAL A 27 -4.71 -1.72 13.99
N ALA A 28 -3.84 -0.72 14.00
CA ALA A 28 -4.03 0.56 14.67
C ALA A 28 -4.67 1.57 13.71
N ILE A 29 -5.81 2.15 14.13
CA ILE A 29 -6.48 3.21 13.35
C ILE A 29 -5.98 4.54 13.87
N LEU A 30 -5.35 5.31 13.00
CA LEU A 30 -4.92 6.67 13.28
C LEU A 30 -6.12 7.61 13.13
N ILE A 31 -6.29 8.51 14.06
CA ILE A 31 -7.51 9.32 14.17
C ILE A 31 -7.37 10.74 13.64
N ASP A 32 -6.14 11.21 13.53
CA ASP A 32 -5.81 12.51 12.99
C ASP A 32 -4.52 12.48 12.17
N TRP A 33 -4.21 13.62 11.57
CA TRP A 33 -3.03 13.76 10.72
C TRP A 33 -1.72 13.73 11.51
N ASP A 34 -1.70 14.27 12.71
CA ASP A 34 -0.48 14.29 13.54
C ASP A 34 -0.07 12.88 13.92
N ASP A 35 -1.04 12.01 14.25
CA ASP A 35 -0.81 10.58 14.48
C ASP A 35 -0.28 9.89 13.21
N ALA A 36 -0.82 10.22 12.03
CA ALA A 36 -0.38 9.63 10.77
C ALA A 36 1.04 10.09 10.40
N ALA A 37 1.36 11.35 10.59
CA ALA A 37 2.70 11.90 10.36
C ALA A 37 3.72 11.27 11.32
N ALA A 38 3.40 11.19 12.60
CA ALA A 38 4.26 10.55 13.61
C ALA A 38 4.51 9.08 13.30
N ALA A 39 3.49 8.34 12.86
CA ALA A 39 3.65 6.95 12.42
C ALA A 39 4.56 6.84 11.19
N ALA A 40 4.38 7.73 10.19
CA ALA A 40 5.22 7.75 8.99
C ALA A 40 6.69 8.08 9.30
N GLU A 41 6.94 9.03 10.19
CA GLU A 41 8.30 9.37 10.66
C GLU A 41 8.96 8.23 11.46
N SER A 42 8.15 7.38 12.10
CA SER A 42 8.61 6.24 12.89
C SER A 42 8.88 4.99 12.06
N LEU A 43 8.68 5.03 10.72
CA LEU A 43 8.96 3.90 9.85
C LEU A 43 10.47 3.61 9.81
N ASP A 44 10.79 2.34 10.08
CA ASP A 44 12.15 1.84 9.98
C ASP A 44 12.33 1.07 8.67
N TRP A 45 13.13 1.64 7.78
CA TRP A 45 13.48 1.05 6.47
C TRP A 45 14.38 -0.19 6.58
N GLN A 46 14.81 -0.55 7.79
CA GLN A 46 15.54 -1.77 8.11
C GLN A 46 14.70 -2.74 8.94
N SER A 47 13.43 -2.44 9.12
CA SER A 47 12.51 -3.33 9.84
C SER A 47 12.27 -4.63 9.08
N ALA A 48 11.95 -5.70 9.81
CA ALA A 48 11.59 -6.98 9.23
C ALA A 48 10.36 -6.89 8.32
N ALA A 49 9.42 -5.97 8.61
CA ALA A 49 8.25 -5.74 7.77
C ALA A 49 8.62 -5.09 6.42
N TRP A 50 9.53 -4.13 6.44
CA TRP A 50 10.07 -3.54 5.21
C TRP A 50 10.82 -4.58 4.38
N GLU A 51 11.69 -5.36 5.01
CA GLU A 51 12.44 -6.43 4.34
C GLU A 51 11.49 -7.46 3.70
N ALA A 52 10.45 -7.87 4.40
CA ALA A 52 9.44 -8.81 3.86
C ALA A 52 8.74 -8.23 2.63
N GLU A 53 8.35 -6.94 2.66
CA GLU A 53 7.74 -6.27 1.51
C GLU A 53 8.70 -6.20 0.31
N GLU A 54 9.96 -5.86 0.56
CA GLU A 54 10.99 -5.79 -0.50
C GLU A 54 11.30 -7.16 -1.11
N LEU A 55 11.33 -8.22 -0.32
CA LEU A 55 11.50 -9.59 -0.82
C LEU A 55 10.34 -10.02 -1.72
N LEU A 56 9.11 -9.74 -1.32
CA LEU A 56 7.93 -10.01 -2.15
C LEU A 56 7.96 -9.19 -3.45
N ARG A 57 8.32 -7.93 -3.38
CA ARG A 57 8.45 -7.06 -4.55
C ARG A 57 9.51 -7.59 -5.52
N ALA A 58 10.66 -8.01 -5.00
CA ALA A 58 11.74 -8.56 -5.80
C ALA A 58 11.34 -9.87 -6.50
N ASP A 59 10.68 -10.80 -5.80
CA ASP A 59 10.16 -12.05 -6.37
C ASP A 59 9.17 -11.75 -7.52
N LEU A 60 8.19 -10.89 -7.29
CA LEU A 60 7.20 -10.53 -8.31
C LEU A 60 7.83 -9.80 -9.51
N THR A 61 8.82 -8.97 -9.27
CA THR A 61 9.56 -8.31 -10.36
C THR A 61 10.30 -9.33 -11.21
N GLY A 62 10.96 -10.31 -10.59
CA GLY A 62 11.59 -11.42 -11.29
C GLY A 62 10.60 -12.18 -12.17
N ARG A 63 9.46 -12.58 -11.61
CA ARG A 63 8.37 -13.26 -12.35
C ARG A 63 7.84 -12.41 -13.52
N ALA A 64 7.72 -11.10 -13.32
CA ALA A 64 7.26 -10.20 -14.39
C ALA A 64 8.30 -10.12 -15.53
N LEU A 65 9.60 -10.09 -15.22
CA LEU A 65 10.68 -10.07 -16.21
C LEU A 65 10.86 -11.41 -16.96
N ASP A 66 10.38 -12.52 -16.41
CA ASP A 66 10.31 -13.80 -17.13
C ASP A 66 9.23 -13.77 -18.24
N LEU A 67 8.25 -12.87 -18.14
CA LEU A 67 7.12 -12.75 -19.07
C LEU A 67 7.21 -11.54 -19.99
N LEU A 68 7.81 -10.45 -19.52
CA LEU A 68 7.87 -9.16 -20.18
C LEU A 68 9.30 -8.70 -20.34
N SER A 69 9.61 -7.95 -21.41
CA SER A 69 10.87 -7.22 -21.46
C SER A 69 10.90 -6.11 -20.40
N GLU A 70 12.10 -5.70 -20.01
CA GLU A 70 12.28 -4.60 -19.05
C GLU A 70 11.58 -3.32 -19.52
N ASP A 71 11.71 -2.97 -20.82
CA ASP A 71 11.04 -1.82 -21.40
C ASP A 71 9.51 -1.92 -21.30
N ALA A 72 8.94 -3.09 -21.61
CA ALA A 72 7.50 -3.32 -21.53
C ALA A 72 6.99 -3.20 -20.08
N LEU A 73 7.73 -3.73 -19.11
CA LEU A 73 7.41 -3.60 -17.70
C LEU A 73 7.47 -2.14 -17.25
N GLN A 74 8.54 -1.42 -17.62
CA GLN A 74 8.69 0.00 -17.27
C GLN A 74 7.58 0.87 -17.87
N ILE A 75 7.23 0.66 -19.13
CA ILE A 75 6.11 1.37 -19.79
C ILE A 75 4.80 1.09 -19.03
N SER A 76 4.53 -0.17 -18.69
CA SER A 76 3.33 -0.56 -17.96
C SER A 76 3.26 0.13 -16.59
N MET A 77 4.35 0.16 -15.84
CA MET A 77 4.41 0.83 -14.53
C MET A 77 4.21 2.34 -14.68
N THR A 78 4.78 2.97 -15.71
CA THR A 78 4.59 4.40 -15.98
C THR A 78 3.12 4.73 -16.29
N LEU A 79 2.45 3.88 -17.07
CA LEU A 79 1.02 4.06 -17.39
C LEU A 79 0.14 3.88 -16.15
N ILE A 80 0.46 2.92 -15.28
CA ILE A 80 -0.26 2.69 -14.02
C ILE A 80 -0.09 3.90 -13.10
N ALA A 81 1.14 4.39 -12.95
CA ALA A 81 1.42 5.59 -12.15
C ALA A 81 0.58 6.79 -12.62
N GLY A 82 0.55 7.05 -13.91
CA GLY A 82 -0.25 8.15 -14.49
C GLY A 82 -1.76 8.01 -14.26
N ARG A 83 -2.28 6.78 -14.21
CA ARG A 83 -3.71 6.53 -13.97
C ARG A 83 -4.10 6.60 -12.49
N VAL A 84 -3.18 6.28 -11.60
CA VAL A 84 -3.45 6.25 -10.14
C VAL A 84 -3.15 7.59 -9.48
N ALA A 85 -2.14 8.30 -9.94
CA ALA A 85 -1.69 9.54 -9.29
C ALA A 85 -2.77 10.62 -9.23
N GLU A 86 -3.58 10.77 -10.29
CA GLU A 86 -4.62 11.81 -10.32
C GLU A 86 -5.77 11.54 -9.34
N PRO A 87 -6.44 10.34 -9.38
CA PRO A 87 -7.46 10.00 -8.39
C PRO A 87 -6.92 10.01 -6.95
N ALA A 88 -5.67 9.56 -6.74
CA ALA A 88 -5.05 9.60 -5.42
C ALA A 88 -4.83 11.03 -4.92
N ARG A 89 -4.42 11.94 -5.80
CA ARG A 89 -4.28 13.36 -5.47
C ARG A 89 -5.63 14.00 -5.12
N GLU A 90 -6.67 13.74 -5.93
CA GLU A 90 -8.02 14.23 -5.66
C GLU A 90 -8.53 13.72 -4.30
N GLY A 91 -8.35 12.43 -4.00
CA GLY A 91 -8.70 11.84 -2.71
C GLY A 91 -7.90 12.46 -1.56
N MET A 92 -6.60 12.69 -1.76
CA MET A 92 -5.76 13.32 -0.75
C MET A 92 -6.14 14.78 -0.49
N GLU A 93 -6.49 15.56 -1.53
CA GLU A 93 -6.98 16.94 -1.35
C GLU A 93 -8.32 16.99 -0.59
N GLN A 94 -9.21 16.04 -0.84
CA GLN A 94 -10.44 15.92 -0.05
C GLN A 94 -10.16 15.58 1.41
N ALA A 95 -9.26 14.62 1.67
CA ALA A 95 -8.85 14.28 3.02
C ALA A 95 -8.14 15.47 3.69
N ALA A 96 -7.25 16.15 2.98
CA ALA A 96 -6.57 17.34 3.46
C ALA A 96 -7.53 18.44 3.91
N PHE A 97 -8.61 18.65 3.15
CA PHE A 97 -9.66 19.61 3.54
C PHE A 97 -10.41 19.18 4.81
N ILE A 98 -10.70 17.87 4.95
CA ILE A 98 -11.43 17.34 6.12
C ILE A 98 -10.58 17.38 7.38
N PHE A 99 -9.29 17.07 7.28
CA PHE A 99 -8.36 16.93 8.39
C PHE A 99 -7.44 18.15 8.58
N ASP A 100 -7.68 19.23 7.84
CA ASP A 100 -6.89 20.48 7.87
C ASP A 100 -5.39 20.25 7.59
N VAL A 101 -5.08 19.35 6.66
CA VAL A 101 -3.69 19.02 6.30
C VAL A 101 -3.14 20.07 5.36
N VAL A 102 -2.14 20.81 5.81
CA VAL A 102 -1.48 21.89 5.03
C VAL A 102 -0.10 21.51 4.50
N ASP A 103 0.43 20.38 4.93
CA ASP A 103 1.75 19.89 4.56
C ASP A 103 1.73 19.23 3.18
N GLU A 104 2.30 19.91 2.19
CA GLU A 104 2.37 19.43 0.80
C GLU A 104 3.29 18.20 0.64
N GLU A 105 4.36 18.09 1.42
CA GLU A 105 5.26 16.94 1.38
C GLU A 105 4.52 15.67 1.84
N ALA A 106 3.78 15.78 2.92
CA ALA A 106 2.98 14.70 3.45
C ALA A 106 1.86 14.26 2.48
N LYS A 107 1.20 15.19 1.79
CA LYS A 107 0.24 14.87 0.72
C LYS A 107 0.92 14.11 -0.42
N GLN A 108 2.11 14.52 -0.83
CA GLN A 108 2.88 13.83 -1.87
C GLN A 108 3.28 12.42 -1.46
N LEU A 109 3.66 12.21 -0.19
CA LEU A 109 3.96 10.88 0.35
C LEU A 109 2.75 9.95 0.29
N ALA A 110 1.56 10.42 0.68
CA ALA A 110 0.34 9.64 0.61
C ALA A 110 -0.01 9.25 -0.83
N VAL A 111 0.09 10.18 -1.79
CA VAL A 111 -0.12 9.90 -3.22
C VAL A 111 0.93 8.93 -3.75
N GLY A 112 2.21 9.11 -3.39
CA GLY A 112 3.29 8.21 -3.76
C GLY A 112 3.06 6.78 -3.25
N SER A 113 2.57 6.65 -2.02
CA SER A 113 2.21 5.36 -1.42
C SER A 113 1.10 4.64 -2.18
N ALA A 114 0.09 5.37 -2.67
CA ALA A 114 -0.98 4.81 -3.49
C ALA A 114 -0.46 4.31 -4.85
N VAL A 115 0.42 5.07 -5.50
CA VAL A 115 1.08 4.67 -6.75
C VAL A 115 1.94 3.43 -6.52
N GLN A 116 2.72 3.39 -5.44
CA GLN A 116 3.53 2.23 -5.09
C GLN A 116 2.66 0.97 -4.87
N ALA A 117 1.57 1.10 -4.12
CA ALA A 117 0.64 -0.01 -3.90
C ALA A 117 0.02 -0.51 -5.21
N ALA A 118 -0.30 0.39 -6.14
CA ALA A 118 -0.79 0.02 -7.47
C ALA A 118 0.26 -0.74 -8.29
N HIS A 119 1.53 -0.30 -8.27
CA HIS A 119 2.63 -1.03 -8.93
C HIS A 119 2.81 -2.43 -8.34
N GLN A 120 2.82 -2.55 -7.02
CA GLN A 120 2.94 -3.82 -6.31
C GLN A 120 1.79 -4.77 -6.64
N SER A 121 0.55 -4.25 -6.67
CA SER A 121 -0.64 -5.01 -7.07
C SER A 121 -0.57 -5.46 -8.53
N ALA A 122 -0.09 -4.58 -9.42
CA ALA A 122 0.09 -4.92 -10.84
C ALA A 122 1.11 -6.03 -11.05
N LEU A 123 2.22 -6.03 -10.31
CA LEU A 123 3.19 -7.14 -10.35
C LEU A 123 2.55 -8.47 -9.95
N ALA A 124 1.70 -8.46 -8.90
CA ALA A 124 0.95 -9.65 -8.49
C ALA A 124 -0.02 -10.12 -9.58
N LEU A 125 -0.68 -9.19 -10.29
CA LEU A 125 -1.55 -9.53 -11.41
C LEU A 125 -0.79 -10.11 -12.61
N ILE A 126 0.41 -9.61 -12.90
CA ILE A 126 1.26 -10.18 -13.94
C ILE A 126 1.66 -11.62 -13.56
N ALA A 127 2.03 -11.85 -12.30
CA ALA A 127 2.37 -13.19 -11.80
C ALA A 127 1.20 -14.17 -11.86
N ALA A 128 -0.04 -13.71 -11.92
CA ALA A 128 -1.25 -14.53 -12.14
C ALA A 128 -1.32 -15.20 -13.53
N HIS A 129 -0.37 -14.94 -14.43
CA HIS A 129 -0.16 -15.77 -15.62
C HIS A 129 0.11 -17.22 -15.24
N ASP A 130 0.75 -17.47 -14.12
CA ASP A 130 0.82 -18.80 -13.51
C ASP A 130 -0.51 -19.10 -12.80
N PRO A 131 -1.29 -20.13 -13.26
CA PRO A 131 -2.58 -20.46 -12.63
C PRO A 131 -2.46 -20.91 -11.17
N ALA A 132 -1.27 -21.28 -10.71
CA ALA A 132 -1.02 -21.66 -9.32
C ALA A 132 -0.78 -20.43 -8.41
N PHE A 133 -0.59 -19.24 -8.99
CA PHE A 133 -0.36 -18.03 -8.24
C PHE A 133 -1.68 -17.33 -7.86
N ASP A 134 -1.91 -17.17 -6.57
CA ASP A 134 -3.12 -16.51 -6.05
C ASP A 134 -2.90 -14.99 -5.92
N ALA A 135 -3.11 -14.28 -7.01
CA ALA A 135 -2.97 -12.83 -7.02
C ALA A 135 -4.06 -12.11 -6.21
N GLU A 136 -5.25 -12.70 -6.12
CA GLU A 136 -6.39 -12.06 -5.44
C GLU A 136 -6.16 -11.97 -3.92
N ASN A 137 -5.55 -12.99 -3.34
CA ASN A 137 -5.23 -13.04 -1.91
C ASN A 137 -3.78 -12.59 -1.60
N HIS A 138 -3.05 -12.11 -2.60
CA HIS A 138 -1.70 -11.60 -2.39
C HIS A 138 -1.70 -10.33 -1.50
N PRO A 139 -0.73 -10.16 -0.56
CA PRO A 139 -0.69 -9.00 0.34
C PRO A 139 -0.66 -7.67 -0.40
N PHE A 140 -0.04 -7.57 -1.56
CA PHE A 140 -0.05 -6.34 -2.35
C PHE A 140 -1.41 -5.98 -2.94
N ALA A 141 -2.22 -6.97 -3.32
CA ALA A 141 -3.61 -6.74 -3.70
C ALA A 141 -4.43 -6.24 -2.49
N ALA A 142 -4.19 -6.82 -1.31
CA ALA A 142 -4.82 -6.39 -0.08
C ALA A 142 -4.43 -4.96 0.31
N LYS A 143 -3.13 -4.59 0.18
CA LYS A 143 -2.65 -3.22 0.39
C LYS A 143 -3.32 -2.22 -0.54
N PHE A 144 -3.44 -2.54 -1.84
CA PHE A 144 -4.10 -1.68 -2.80
C PHE A 144 -5.60 -1.49 -2.48
N ARG A 145 -6.30 -2.54 -2.07
CA ARG A 145 -7.71 -2.45 -1.64
C ARG A 145 -7.92 -1.49 -0.47
N LEU A 146 -6.93 -1.29 0.41
CA LEU A 146 -7.05 -0.30 1.48
C LEU A 146 -7.22 1.12 0.93
N PHE A 147 -6.50 1.47 -0.13
CA PHE A 147 -6.70 2.75 -0.82
C PHE A 147 -8.09 2.84 -1.48
N GLU A 148 -8.60 1.75 -2.05
CA GLU A 148 -9.96 1.71 -2.60
C GLU A 148 -11.04 1.91 -1.52
N PHE A 149 -10.74 1.52 -0.27
CA PHE A 149 -11.58 1.82 0.90
C PHE A 149 -11.35 3.23 1.47
N GLY A 150 -10.57 4.07 0.82
CA GLY A 150 -10.24 5.41 1.29
C GLY A 150 -9.36 5.40 2.54
N ARG A 151 -8.49 4.39 2.69
CA ARG A 151 -7.57 4.27 3.81
C ARG A 151 -6.12 4.34 3.32
N TRP A 152 -5.30 5.07 4.05
CA TRP A 152 -3.86 5.10 3.79
C TRP A 152 -3.13 4.11 4.71
N PRO A 153 -2.56 3.01 4.16
CA PRO A 153 -1.69 2.11 4.92
C PRO A 153 -0.33 2.78 5.13
N VAL A 154 -0.17 3.43 6.27
CA VAL A 154 1.06 4.15 6.62
C VAL A 154 2.23 3.19 6.75
N GLY A 155 2.05 2.07 7.45
CA GLY A 155 3.06 1.03 7.56
C GLY A 155 3.05 0.30 8.91
N VAL A 156 3.96 -0.67 9.05
CA VAL A 156 4.14 -1.43 10.28
C VAL A 156 5.24 -0.77 11.12
N VAL A 157 4.89 -0.37 12.35
CA VAL A 157 5.81 0.15 13.35
C VAL A 157 5.75 -0.78 14.57
N GLY A 158 6.83 -1.46 14.86
CA GLY A 158 6.84 -2.48 15.91
C GLY A 158 5.86 -3.61 15.60
N LEU A 159 4.85 -3.80 16.45
CA LEU A 159 3.77 -4.78 16.27
C LEU A 159 2.45 -4.14 15.82
N SER A 160 2.46 -2.89 15.38
CA SER A 160 1.26 -2.18 14.95
C SER A 160 1.31 -1.87 13.47
N PHE A 161 0.29 -2.29 12.73
CA PHE A 161 0.03 -1.84 11.37
C PHE A 161 -0.85 -0.60 11.42
N ASN A 162 -0.25 0.54 11.08
CA ASN A 162 -0.87 1.85 11.18
C ASN A 162 -1.67 2.17 9.92
N LEU A 163 -2.92 2.53 10.10
CA LEU A 163 -3.89 2.79 9.03
C LEU A 163 -4.63 4.10 9.30
N PHE A 164 -4.50 5.07 8.37
CA PHE A 164 -5.19 6.36 8.41
C PHE A 164 -6.40 6.41 7.50
#